data_720b1000d8c5cdd192b1779523fad07d
#
_entry.id   720b1000d8c5cdd192b1779523fad07d
#
_cell.length_a   1.000
_cell.length_b   1.000
_cell.length_c   1.000
_cell.angle_alpha   90.00
_cell.angle_beta   90.00
_cell.angle_gamma   90.00
#
_symmetry.space_group_name_H-M   'P 1'
#
loop_
_entity.id
_entity.type
_entity.pdbx_description
1 polymer ?
#
loop_
_entity_poly.entity_id
_entity_poly.type
_entity_poly.pdbx_seq_one_letter_code
_entity_poly.pdbx_strand_id
1 'polypeptide(L)'
;MKKILITGALGQIGSELTRELRNHYGPTNVVASGRRVKEGHEKLIESGPFEIVDITKPDELAEIVTKHNINTIINLAAILSAVGEKHPEQCWNINMNGLYNILEVAREKNCMVFTPSSIAAFGPTTPPNNTPQDTIQRPTTMYGVTKVAGELLCDYYFSKFGVDTRGVRFPGLISYETLPGGGTTDYAVHIYYDALKNKKYTSFIDKGTNMDMMYMPDAINAIMQLMEADPKKLIHRNAFNVTSMSFDPEMIGNSIRKYIPEFILNYDVDPVRQSIADSWPNSLDDSAAREEWGWKPKYDLDAMTVDMLEKLKIKLGL
;
A
#
# COMPACT_ATOMS: atom_id res chain seq x y z
N MET A 1 -0.04 19.75 -3.28
CA MET A 1 -1.42 19.40 -2.86
C MET A 1 -1.97 20.51 -1.95
N LYS A 2 -3.27 20.81 -1.94
CA LYS A 2 -3.85 21.84 -1.04
C LYS A 2 -5.09 21.37 -0.29
N LYS A 3 -6.01 20.68 -0.98
CA LYS A 3 -7.24 20.10 -0.41
C LYS A 3 -7.32 18.64 -0.85
N ILE A 4 -7.22 17.74 0.10
CA ILE A 4 -6.99 16.31 -0.15
C ILE A 4 -8.20 15.52 0.33
N LEU A 5 -8.70 14.61 -0.51
CA LEU A 5 -9.63 13.56 -0.13
C LEU A 5 -8.88 12.22 -0.11
N ILE A 6 -8.98 11.49 0.99
CA ILE A 6 -8.43 10.14 1.11
C ILE A 6 -9.59 9.16 1.17
N THR A 7 -9.76 8.34 0.13
CA THR A 7 -10.71 7.22 0.17
C THR A 7 -10.03 6.00 0.80
N GLY A 8 -10.77 5.21 1.59
CA GLY A 8 -10.16 4.11 2.34
C GLY A 8 -9.26 4.56 3.51
N ALA A 9 -9.50 5.75 4.07
CA ALA A 9 -8.72 6.34 5.14
C ALA A 9 -8.66 5.51 6.44
N LEU A 10 -9.58 4.57 6.65
CA LEU A 10 -9.61 3.66 7.80
C LEU A 10 -8.92 2.31 7.52
N GLY A 11 -8.16 2.22 6.44
CA GLY A 11 -7.32 1.07 6.10
C GLY A 11 -5.90 1.19 6.67
N GLN A 12 -5.06 0.19 6.43
CA GLN A 12 -3.69 0.13 6.94
C GLN A 12 -2.85 1.35 6.49
N ILE A 13 -2.73 1.60 5.20
CA ILE A 13 -2.03 2.78 4.68
C ILE A 13 -2.81 4.05 5.03
N GLY A 14 -4.14 4.02 4.87
CA GLY A 14 -4.99 5.21 4.98
C GLY A 14 -4.96 5.87 6.35
N SER A 15 -4.93 5.09 7.44
CA SER A 15 -4.91 5.62 8.80
C SER A 15 -3.62 6.37 9.10
N GLU A 16 -2.47 5.81 8.74
CA GLU A 16 -1.17 6.42 8.95
C GLU A 16 -0.97 7.62 8.01
N LEU A 17 -1.29 7.48 6.72
CA LEU A 17 -1.20 8.56 5.75
C LEU A 17 -2.09 9.75 6.11
N THR A 18 -3.32 9.51 6.58
CA THR A 18 -4.23 10.60 6.99
C THR A 18 -3.62 11.42 8.10
N ARG A 19 -3.02 10.79 9.11
CA ARG A 19 -2.34 11.49 10.20
C ARG A 19 -1.17 12.33 9.69
N GLU A 20 -0.30 11.74 8.88
CA GLU A 20 0.88 12.44 8.36
C GLU A 20 0.50 13.61 7.44
N LEU A 21 -0.50 13.45 6.58
CA LEU A 21 -0.98 14.54 5.72
C LEU A 21 -1.66 15.64 6.54
N ARG A 22 -2.41 15.31 7.62
CA ARG A 22 -2.98 16.31 8.52
C ARG A 22 -1.91 17.08 9.27
N ASN A 23 -0.84 16.42 9.70
CA ASN A 23 0.32 17.07 10.32
C ASN A 23 1.02 18.03 9.34
N HIS A 24 1.15 17.62 8.07
CA HIS A 24 1.89 18.39 7.07
C HIS A 24 1.07 19.53 6.46
N TYR A 25 -0.19 19.27 6.09
CA TYR A 25 -1.04 20.25 5.38
C TYR A 25 -2.07 20.96 6.27
N GLY A 26 -2.18 20.56 7.53
CA GLY A 26 -3.21 20.99 8.47
C GLY A 26 -4.49 20.13 8.39
N PRO A 27 -5.13 19.89 9.54
CA PRO A 27 -6.25 18.94 9.64
C PRO A 27 -7.44 19.30 8.76
N THR A 28 -7.78 20.59 8.60
CA THR A 28 -8.92 21.05 7.79
C THR A 28 -8.70 20.92 6.28
N ASN A 29 -7.48 20.60 5.84
CA ASN A 29 -7.13 20.45 4.44
C ASN A 29 -7.14 18.98 3.98
N VAL A 30 -7.36 18.03 4.90
CA VAL A 30 -7.34 16.60 4.62
C VAL A 30 -8.64 15.96 5.08
N VAL A 31 -9.51 15.67 4.13
CA VAL A 31 -10.77 14.97 4.34
C VAL A 31 -10.50 13.47 4.28
N ALA A 32 -10.67 12.79 5.40
CA ALA A 32 -10.64 11.34 5.44
C ALA A 32 -12.01 10.77 5.05
N SER A 33 -12.03 9.63 4.37
CA SER A 33 -13.30 8.99 4.06
C SER A 33 -13.24 7.47 4.07
N GLY A 34 -14.41 6.88 4.30
CA GLY A 34 -14.62 5.45 4.28
C GLY A 34 -16.08 5.10 4.04
N ARG A 35 -16.35 3.88 3.63
CA ARG A 35 -17.73 3.41 3.39
C ARG A 35 -18.58 3.33 4.67
N ARG A 36 -17.95 3.26 5.81
CA ARG A 36 -18.57 3.24 7.15
C ARG A 36 -17.57 3.64 8.22
N VAL A 37 -18.05 4.10 9.35
CA VAL A 37 -17.22 4.25 10.55
C VAL A 37 -16.78 2.87 11.04
N LYS A 38 -15.54 2.76 11.48
CA LYS A 38 -14.99 1.55 12.10
C LYS A 38 -14.57 1.86 13.53
N GLU A 39 -14.87 0.93 14.42
CA GLU A 39 -14.40 0.96 15.80
C GLU A 39 -12.86 1.02 15.86
N GLY A 40 -12.32 1.74 16.84
CA GLY A 40 -10.88 1.94 17.03
C GLY A 40 -10.26 3.04 16.15
N HIS A 41 -11.08 3.77 15.37
CA HIS A 41 -10.62 4.89 14.54
C HIS A 41 -11.15 6.27 15.01
N GLU A 42 -11.70 6.36 16.23
CA GLU A 42 -12.32 7.57 16.77
C GLU A 42 -11.36 8.76 16.74
N LYS A 43 -10.12 8.57 17.20
CA LYS A 43 -9.09 9.61 17.21
C LYS A 43 -8.78 10.17 15.81
N LEU A 44 -8.76 9.30 14.79
CA LEU A 44 -8.56 9.72 13.41
C LEU A 44 -9.76 10.53 12.90
N ILE A 45 -10.96 10.08 13.20
CA ILE A 45 -12.20 10.74 12.78
C ILE A 45 -12.31 12.11 13.43
N GLU A 46 -12.04 12.23 14.72
CA GLU A 46 -12.10 13.49 15.49
C GLU A 46 -10.97 14.47 15.14
N SER A 47 -9.85 14.00 14.59
CA SER A 47 -8.69 14.85 14.29
C SER A 47 -8.86 15.76 13.06
N GLY A 48 -10.01 15.69 12.32
CA GLY A 48 -10.30 16.52 11.15
C GLY A 48 -11.53 16.03 10.38
N PRO A 49 -11.86 16.63 9.24
CA PRO A 49 -13.05 16.26 8.47
C PRO A 49 -13.06 14.77 8.10
N PHE A 50 -14.23 14.15 8.26
CA PHE A 50 -14.49 12.77 7.88
C PHE A 50 -15.81 12.66 7.13
N GLU A 51 -15.83 11.97 5.99
CA GLU A 51 -17.00 11.75 5.16
C GLU A 51 -17.27 10.25 4.95
N ILE A 52 -18.53 9.89 4.90
CA ILE A 52 -18.93 8.55 4.47
C ILE A 52 -19.16 8.60 2.97
N VAL A 53 -18.43 7.76 2.21
CA VAL A 53 -18.54 7.68 0.75
C VAL A 53 -18.30 6.26 0.26
N ASP A 54 -19.10 5.84 -0.70
CA ASP A 54 -18.87 4.64 -1.49
C ASP A 54 -18.33 5.05 -2.86
N ILE A 55 -17.09 4.68 -3.17
CA ILE A 55 -16.44 5.02 -4.45
C ILE A 55 -17.14 4.41 -5.67
N THR A 56 -18.02 3.43 -5.48
CA THR A 56 -18.85 2.88 -6.56
C THR A 56 -20.05 3.77 -6.92
N LYS A 57 -20.24 4.87 -6.19
CA LYS A 57 -21.30 5.86 -6.39
C LYS A 57 -20.69 7.22 -6.77
N PRO A 58 -20.56 7.50 -8.07
CA PRO A 58 -19.87 8.70 -8.54
C PRO A 58 -20.51 10.02 -8.07
N ASP A 59 -21.84 10.07 -7.91
CA ASP A 59 -22.53 11.28 -7.48
C ASP A 59 -22.17 11.65 -6.02
N GLU A 60 -22.13 10.66 -5.10
CA GLU A 60 -21.69 10.87 -3.71
C GLU A 60 -20.25 11.41 -3.67
N LEU A 61 -19.36 10.84 -4.50
CA LEU A 61 -17.98 11.28 -4.59
C LEU A 61 -17.85 12.72 -5.12
N ALA A 62 -18.58 13.03 -6.19
CA ALA A 62 -18.58 14.37 -6.81
C ALA A 62 -19.11 15.45 -5.85
N GLU A 63 -20.13 15.14 -5.06
CA GLU A 63 -20.67 16.01 -4.01
C GLU A 63 -19.61 16.33 -2.95
N ILE A 64 -18.90 15.33 -2.43
CA ILE A 64 -17.85 15.53 -1.42
C ILE A 64 -16.68 16.34 -1.99
N VAL A 65 -16.23 16.03 -3.22
CA VAL A 65 -15.18 16.78 -3.91
C VAL A 65 -15.56 18.26 -4.03
N THR A 66 -16.82 18.55 -4.36
CA THR A 66 -17.32 19.93 -4.49
C THR A 66 -17.46 20.61 -3.12
N LYS A 67 -18.06 19.94 -2.13
CA LYS A 67 -18.28 20.44 -0.76
C LYS A 67 -16.99 20.92 -0.09
N HIS A 68 -15.91 20.16 -0.27
CA HIS A 68 -14.62 20.44 0.37
C HIS A 68 -13.61 21.14 -0.54
N ASN A 69 -13.98 21.51 -1.77
CA ASN A 69 -13.07 22.09 -2.77
C ASN A 69 -11.82 21.24 -3.00
N ILE A 70 -11.99 19.92 -3.11
CA ILE A 70 -10.90 18.98 -3.27
C ILE A 70 -10.18 19.20 -4.60
N ASN A 71 -8.85 19.15 -4.58
CA ASN A 71 -8.01 19.20 -5.79
C ASN A 71 -7.04 18.00 -5.88
N THR A 72 -7.08 17.12 -4.90
CA THR A 72 -6.25 15.91 -4.88
C THR A 72 -7.04 14.77 -4.26
N ILE A 73 -7.16 13.66 -4.97
CA ILE A 73 -7.81 12.43 -4.47
C ILE A 73 -6.75 11.36 -4.29
N ILE A 74 -6.61 10.85 -3.08
CA ILE A 74 -5.76 9.70 -2.77
C ILE A 74 -6.66 8.49 -2.60
N ASN A 75 -6.68 7.61 -3.61
CA ASN A 75 -7.55 6.44 -3.62
C ASN A 75 -6.86 5.23 -3.01
N LEU A 76 -7.20 4.93 -1.76
CA LEU A 76 -6.72 3.73 -1.05
C LEU A 76 -7.84 2.70 -0.83
N ALA A 77 -9.05 2.96 -1.33
CA ALA A 77 -10.17 2.03 -1.22
C ALA A 77 -9.98 0.88 -2.21
N ALA A 78 -9.80 -0.33 -1.69
CA ALA A 78 -9.61 -1.53 -2.50
C ALA A 78 -9.98 -2.80 -1.73
N ILE A 79 -10.30 -3.87 -2.47
CA ILE A 79 -10.31 -5.25 -2.00
C ILE A 79 -8.91 -5.83 -2.25
N LEU A 80 -8.34 -6.49 -1.23
CA LEU A 80 -6.99 -7.07 -1.27
C LEU A 80 -6.98 -8.50 -1.82
N SER A 81 -5.78 -9.04 -2.08
CA SER A 81 -5.54 -10.30 -2.80
C SER A 81 -6.36 -11.49 -2.30
N ALA A 82 -6.21 -11.90 -1.05
CA ALA A 82 -6.88 -13.09 -0.53
C ALA A 82 -8.41 -12.96 -0.45
N VAL A 83 -8.92 -11.75 -0.21
CA VAL A 83 -10.37 -11.48 -0.24
C VAL A 83 -10.87 -11.42 -1.69
N GLY A 84 -10.04 -10.86 -2.59
CA GLY A 84 -10.36 -10.77 -4.02
C GLY A 84 -10.53 -12.14 -4.69
N GLU A 85 -9.71 -13.13 -4.30
CA GLU A 85 -9.85 -14.51 -4.80
C GLU A 85 -11.15 -15.18 -4.32
N LYS A 86 -11.59 -14.87 -3.11
CA LYS A 86 -12.87 -15.39 -2.59
C LYS A 86 -14.10 -14.69 -3.18
N HIS A 87 -13.95 -13.42 -3.58
CA HIS A 87 -15.04 -12.58 -4.07
C HIS A 87 -14.60 -11.77 -5.31
N PRO A 88 -14.32 -12.43 -6.46
CA PRO A 88 -13.74 -11.78 -7.64
C PRO A 88 -14.63 -10.70 -8.25
N GLU A 89 -15.95 -10.89 -8.26
CA GLU A 89 -16.89 -9.87 -8.73
C GLU A 89 -16.84 -8.58 -7.88
N GLN A 90 -16.82 -8.74 -6.55
CA GLN A 90 -16.71 -7.61 -5.64
C GLN A 90 -15.36 -6.91 -5.77
N CYS A 91 -14.27 -7.68 -5.96
CA CYS A 91 -12.94 -7.15 -6.21
C CYS A 91 -12.94 -6.29 -7.49
N TRP A 92 -13.49 -6.79 -8.57
CA TRP A 92 -13.62 -6.02 -9.81
C TRP A 92 -14.44 -4.75 -9.61
N ASN A 93 -15.62 -4.86 -8.99
CA ASN A 93 -16.50 -3.72 -8.81
C ASN A 93 -15.85 -2.58 -8.01
N ILE A 94 -15.17 -2.90 -6.91
CA ILE A 94 -14.55 -1.87 -6.08
C ILE A 94 -13.25 -1.37 -6.71
N ASN A 95 -12.37 -2.27 -7.16
CA ASN A 95 -11.05 -1.88 -7.63
C ASN A 95 -11.08 -1.23 -9.02
N MET A 96 -12.00 -1.64 -9.90
CA MET A 96 -12.08 -1.13 -11.26
C MET A 96 -13.18 -0.09 -11.44
N ASN A 97 -14.42 -0.41 -11.11
CA ASN A 97 -15.51 0.56 -11.29
C ASN A 97 -15.34 1.73 -10.30
N GLY A 98 -14.87 1.46 -9.07
CA GLY A 98 -14.55 2.52 -8.12
C GLY A 98 -13.42 3.43 -8.61
N LEU A 99 -12.34 2.87 -9.16
CA LEU A 99 -11.25 3.66 -9.74
C LEU A 99 -11.73 4.47 -10.95
N TYR A 100 -12.51 3.87 -11.83
CA TYR A 100 -13.10 4.55 -12.98
C TYR A 100 -13.92 5.79 -12.54
N ASN A 101 -14.78 5.64 -11.55
CA ASN A 101 -15.57 6.76 -11.00
C ASN A 101 -14.68 7.86 -10.42
N ILE A 102 -13.61 7.50 -9.71
CA ILE A 102 -12.64 8.47 -9.19
C ILE A 102 -11.99 9.25 -10.33
N LEU A 103 -11.56 8.57 -11.38
CA LEU A 103 -10.93 9.20 -12.53
C LEU A 103 -11.90 10.10 -13.31
N GLU A 104 -13.17 9.72 -13.47
CA GLU A 104 -14.20 10.57 -14.06
C GLU A 104 -14.47 11.83 -13.23
N VAL A 105 -14.66 11.68 -11.92
CA VAL A 105 -14.83 12.83 -11.02
C VAL A 105 -13.57 13.71 -11.03
N ALA A 106 -12.38 13.13 -11.04
CA ALA A 106 -11.13 13.88 -11.11
C ALA A 106 -11.01 14.67 -12.43
N ARG A 107 -11.41 14.07 -13.56
CA ARG A 107 -11.46 14.72 -14.87
C ARG A 107 -12.42 15.91 -14.86
N GLU A 108 -13.63 15.74 -14.33
CA GLU A 108 -14.66 16.79 -14.29
C GLU A 108 -14.32 17.93 -13.32
N LYS A 109 -13.69 17.60 -12.19
CA LYS A 109 -13.37 18.55 -11.12
C LYS A 109 -11.92 19.04 -11.14
N ASN A 110 -11.13 18.64 -12.15
CA ASN A 110 -9.72 19.00 -12.31
C ASN A 110 -8.87 18.64 -11.06
N CYS A 111 -9.00 17.41 -10.58
CA CYS A 111 -8.23 16.89 -9.45
C CYS A 111 -7.04 16.06 -9.92
N MET A 112 -5.93 16.09 -9.13
CA MET A 112 -4.89 15.08 -9.20
C MET A 112 -5.39 13.78 -8.56
N VAL A 113 -4.88 12.63 -9.01
CA VAL A 113 -5.21 11.33 -8.44
C VAL A 113 -3.95 10.57 -8.09
N PHE A 114 -3.88 10.06 -6.86
CA PHE A 114 -2.96 8.99 -6.49
C PHE A 114 -3.74 7.69 -6.32
N THR A 115 -3.25 6.61 -6.92
CA THR A 115 -3.76 5.27 -6.65
C THR A 115 -2.62 4.26 -6.60
N PRO A 116 -2.49 3.46 -5.52
CA PRO A 116 -1.41 2.49 -5.42
C PRO A 116 -1.68 1.28 -6.30
N SER A 117 -0.66 0.87 -7.04
CA SER A 117 -0.53 -0.48 -7.56
C SER A 117 0.16 -1.38 -6.53
N SER A 118 0.61 -2.54 -6.94
CA SER A 118 1.16 -3.57 -6.08
C SER A 118 2.13 -4.45 -6.85
N ILE A 119 3.08 -5.06 -6.15
CA ILE A 119 3.88 -6.18 -6.64
C ILE A 119 3.02 -7.31 -7.25
N ALA A 120 1.76 -7.43 -6.81
CA ALA A 120 0.79 -8.38 -7.36
C ALA A 120 0.36 -8.09 -8.81
N ALA A 121 0.74 -6.96 -9.40
CA ALA A 121 0.58 -6.68 -10.83
C ALA A 121 1.51 -7.54 -11.71
N PHE A 122 2.53 -8.12 -11.11
CA PHE A 122 3.44 -9.07 -11.76
C PHE A 122 2.92 -10.50 -11.64
N GLY A 123 3.53 -11.41 -12.37
CA GLY A 123 3.13 -12.82 -12.41
C GLY A 123 4.30 -13.75 -12.70
N PRO A 124 4.07 -15.07 -12.79
CA PRO A 124 5.13 -16.08 -12.91
C PRO A 124 6.08 -15.95 -14.11
N THR A 125 5.68 -15.18 -15.12
CA THR A 125 6.51 -14.94 -16.32
C THR A 125 7.29 -13.63 -16.27
N THR A 126 7.14 -12.86 -15.19
CA THR A 126 7.91 -11.65 -14.92
C THR A 126 9.30 -12.05 -14.41
N PRO A 127 10.40 -11.37 -14.81
CA PRO A 127 11.72 -11.60 -14.21
C PRO A 127 11.64 -11.47 -12.69
N PRO A 128 12.02 -12.50 -11.90
CA PRO A 128 11.73 -12.52 -10.46
C PRO A 128 12.70 -11.66 -9.64
N ASN A 129 13.88 -11.39 -10.13
CA ASN A 129 14.90 -10.63 -9.43
C ASN A 129 15.17 -9.30 -10.13
N ASN A 130 15.25 -8.23 -9.34
CA ASN A 130 15.47 -6.88 -9.85
C ASN A 130 14.50 -6.57 -11.01
N THR A 131 13.20 -6.84 -10.75
CA THR A 131 12.12 -6.74 -11.75
C THR A 131 12.08 -5.33 -12.34
N PRO A 132 12.27 -5.17 -13.67
CA PRO A 132 12.34 -3.86 -14.31
C PRO A 132 11.03 -3.07 -14.16
N GLN A 133 11.16 -1.73 -14.25
CA GLN A 133 10.01 -0.82 -14.27
C GLN A 133 9.02 -1.19 -15.38
N ASP A 134 9.52 -1.36 -16.58
CA ASP A 134 8.75 -1.77 -17.75
C ASP A 134 9.05 -3.25 -18.07
N THR A 135 8.07 -4.09 -17.85
CA THR A 135 8.20 -5.54 -18.03
C THR A 135 6.86 -6.21 -18.24
N ILE A 136 6.87 -7.54 -18.43
CA ILE A 136 5.66 -8.34 -18.62
C ILE A 136 4.87 -8.38 -17.32
N GLN A 137 3.60 -7.97 -17.39
CA GLN A 137 2.63 -8.06 -16.31
C GLN A 137 1.55 -9.09 -16.69
N ARG A 138 1.65 -10.30 -16.13
CA ARG A 138 0.68 -11.39 -16.34
C ARG A 138 0.31 -12.05 -15.01
N PRO A 139 -0.35 -11.28 -14.12
CA PRO A 139 -0.77 -11.80 -12.83
C PRO A 139 -1.78 -12.93 -12.98
N THR A 140 -1.81 -13.82 -12.00
CA THR A 140 -2.70 -14.98 -11.94
C THR A 140 -3.84 -14.81 -10.93
N THR A 141 -3.91 -13.65 -10.25
CA THR A 141 -4.95 -13.34 -9.27
C THR A 141 -5.89 -12.25 -9.77
N MET A 142 -7.16 -12.27 -9.33
CA MET A 142 -8.12 -11.20 -9.66
C MET A 142 -7.62 -9.84 -9.18
N TYR A 143 -7.03 -9.78 -7.99
CA TYR A 143 -6.43 -8.55 -7.47
C TYR A 143 -5.34 -8.02 -8.40
N GLY A 144 -4.41 -8.88 -8.82
CA GLY A 144 -3.35 -8.49 -9.76
C GLY A 144 -3.89 -8.02 -11.10
N VAL A 145 -4.91 -8.70 -11.65
CA VAL A 145 -5.60 -8.27 -12.89
C VAL A 145 -6.16 -6.86 -12.73
N THR A 146 -6.82 -6.55 -11.60
CA THR A 146 -7.35 -5.20 -11.36
C THR A 146 -6.24 -4.16 -11.18
N LYS A 147 -5.07 -4.54 -10.66
CA LYS A 147 -3.93 -3.61 -10.53
C LYS A 147 -3.35 -3.26 -11.89
N VAL A 148 -3.08 -4.24 -12.76
CA VAL A 148 -2.61 -3.98 -14.14
C VAL A 148 -3.62 -3.12 -14.91
N ALA A 149 -4.89 -3.49 -14.88
CA ALA A 149 -5.94 -2.73 -15.56
C ALA A 149 -6.04 -1.29 -15.02
N GLY A 150 -5.88 -1.11 -13.70
CA GLY A 150 -5.87 0.21 -13.07
C GLY A 150 -4.68 1.07 -13.48
N GLU A 151 -3.47 0.49 -13.60
CA GLU A 151 -2.28 1.18 -14.12
C GLU A 151 -2.55 1.71 -15.54
N LEU A 152 -3.00 0.84 -16.43
CA LEU A 152 -3.30 1.21 -17.82
C LEU A 152 -4.43 2.25 -17.92
N LEU A 153 -5.42 2.16 -17.04
CA LEU A 153 -6.50 3.13 -16.98
C LEU A 153 -6.00 4.51 -16.55
N CYS A 154 -5.12 4.58 -15.57
CA CYS A 154 -4.49 5.83 -15.13
C CYS A 154 -3.65 6.47 -16.25
N ASP A 155 -2.86 5.68 -16.98
CA ASP A 155 -2.09 6.16 -18.13
C ASP A 155 -2.99 6.69 -19.24
N TYR A 156 -4.11 6.00 -19.51
CA TYR A 156 -5.10 6.45 -20.47
C TYR A 156 -5.71 7.81 -20.07
N TYR A 157 -6.10 7.97 -18.79
CA TYR A 157 -6.69 9.23 -18.32
C TYR A 157 -5.71 10.39 -18.36
N PHE A 158 -4.45 10.13 -18.08
CA PHE A 158 -3.41 11.14 -18.23
C PHE A 158 -3.22 11.52 -19.71
N SER A 159 -2.99 10.55 -20.58
CA SER A 159 -2.68 10.80 -21.99
C SER A 159 -3.86 11.40 -22.77
N LYS A 160 -5.08 10.96 -22.46
CA LYS A 160 -6.29 11.37 -23.19
C LYS A 160 -6.93 12.63 -22.65
N PHE A 161 -6.96 12.80 -21.33
CA PHE A 161 -7.73 13.85 -20.67
C PHE A 161 -6.86 14.81 -19.83
N GLY A 162 -5.57 14.54 -19.69
CA GLY A 162 -4.66 15.37 -18.91
C GLY A 162 -4.86 15.28 -17.40
N VAL A 163 -5.54 14.26 -16.90
CA VAL A 163 -5.68 14.03 -15.45
C VAL A 163 -4.31 13.65 -14.90
N ASP A 164 -3.79 14.40 -13.93
CA ASP A 164 -2.51 14.10 -13.29
C ASP A 164 -2.67 12.87 -12.38
N THR A 165 -2.47 11.69 -12.97
CA THR A 165 -2.48 10.42 -12.26
C THR A 165 -1.07 10.05 -11.82
N ARG A 166 -0.92 9.63 -10.55
CA ARG A 166 0.35 9.19 -9.98
C ARG A 166 0.13 7.93 -9.15
N GLY A 167 1.14 7.07 -9.09
CA GLY A 167 1.04 5.84 -8.32
C GLY A 167 2.36 5.09 -8.20
N VAL A 168 2.41 4.17 -7.25
CA VAL A 168 3.55 3.29 -7.01
C VAL A 168 3.08 1.84 -6.94
N ARG A 169 3.92 0.89 -7.35
CA ARG A 169 3.76 -0.54 -7.07
C ARG A 169 4.37 -0.81 -5.71
N PHE A 170 3.52 -0.92 -4.70
CA PHE A 170 3.99 -1.26 -3.38
C PHE A 170 4.38 -2.73 -3.28
N PRO A 171 5.51 -3.02 -2.64
CA PRO A 171 5.84 -4.36 -2.17
C PRO A 171 4.99 -4.74 -0.94
N GLY A 172 5.36 -5.79 -0.22
CA GLY A 172 4.74 -6.14 1.05
C GLY A 172 4.93 -5.04 2.09
N LEU A 173 3.84 -4.51 2.65
CA LEU A 173 3.90 -3.42 3.62
C LEU A 173 3.87 -3.94 5.05
N ILE A 174 4.76 -3.42 5.89
CA ILE A 174 4.92 -3.77 7.29
C ILE A 174 4.61 -2.54 8.14
N SER A 175 3.71 -2.69 9.11
CA SER A 175 3.33 -1.62 10.04
C SER A 175 3.15 -2.17 11.46
N TYR A 176 3.54 -1.38 12.46
CA TYR A 176 3.24 -1.65 13.86
C TYR A 176 1.88 -1.12 14.30
N GLU A 177 1.30 -0.17 13.57
CA GLU A 177 0.07 0.51 13.99
C GLU A 177 -1.17 -0.32 13.74
N THR A 178 -1.37 -0.77 12.52
CA THR A 178 -2.57 -1.52 12.13
C THR A 178 -2.23 -2.97 11.84
N LEU A 179 -2.94 -3.90 12.47
CA LEU A 179 -2.83 -5.30 12.13
C LEU A 179 -3.19 -5.54 10.67
N PRO A 180 -2.48 -6.41 9.99
CA PRO A 180 -2.72 -6.72 8.59
C PRO A 180 -4.06 -7.43 8.37
N GLY A 181 -4.60 -7.32 7.17
CA GLY A 181 -5.96 -7.73 6.83
C GLY A 181 -6.11 -9.09 6.11
N GLY A 182 -5.14 -9.99 6.21
CA GLY A 182 -5.19 -11.31 5.57
C GLY A 182 -4.41 -11.36 4.23
N GLY A 183 -3.30 -10.65 4.13
CA GLY A 183 -2.38 -10.70 2.99
C GLY A 183 -1.35 -11.83 3.09
N THR A 184 -0.70 -12.12 1.97
CA THR A 184 0.39 -13.12 1.89
C THR A 184 1.63 -12.69 2.67
N THR A 185 1.90 -11.38 2.74
CA THR A 185 3.07 -10.80 3.43
C THR A 185 2.86 -10.57 4.93
N ASP A 186 1.69 -10.88 5.46
CA ASP A 186 1.31 -10.58 6.85
C ASP A 186 2.18 -11.30 7.88
N TYR A 187 2.88 -12.39 7.49
CA TYR A 187 3.83 -13.07 8.36
C TYR A 187 4.88 -12.11 8.90
N ALA A 188 5.32 -11.15 8.08
CA ALA A 188 6.35 -10.17 8.43
C ALA A 188 5.89 -9.12 9.46
N VAL A 189 4.59 -9.09 9.77
CA VAL A 189 4.04 -8.30 10.88
C VAL A 189 3.79 -9.20 12.10
N HIS A 190 3.11 -10.33 11.89
CA HIS A 190 2.75 -11.26 12.98
C HIS A 190 3.97 -11.78 13.74
N ILE A 191 5.08 -12.01 13.04
CA ILE A 191 6.34 -12.50 13.63
C ILE A 191 6.85 -11.58 14.76
N TYR A 192 6.71 -10.25 14.65
CA TYR A 192 7.14 -9.33 15.72
C TYR A 192 6.23 -9.36 16.93
N TYR A 193 4.89 -9.45 16.72
CA TYR A 193 3.93 -9.59 17.81
C TYR A 193 4.20 -10.86 18.62
N ASP A 194 4.40 -11.98 17.92
CA ASP A 194 4.64 -13.27 18.56
C ASP A 194 6.04 -13.37 19.17
N ALA A 195 7.04 -12.75 18.56
CA ALA A 195 8.37 -12.65 19.16
C ALA A 195 8.33 -11.96 20.53
N LEU A 196 7.58 -10.85 20.65
CA LEU A 196 7.45 -10.12 21.91
C LEU A 196 6.61 -10.87 22.95
N LYS A 197 5.49 -11.46 22.54
CA LYS A 197 4.54 -12.10 23.47
C LYS A 197 4.95 -13.51 23.85
N ASN A 198 5.39 -14.29 22.86
CA ASN A 198 5.51 -15.74 22.97
C ASN A 198 6.94 -16.23 22.77
N LYS A 199 7.87 -15.36 22.31
CA LYS A 199 9.24 -15.71 21.90
C LYS A 199 9.30 -16.84 20.87
N LYS A 200 8.20 -17.03 20.14
CA LYS A 200 8.02 -18.10 19.17
C LYS A 200 7.00 -17.66 18.10
N TYR A 201 7.32 -17.97 16.85
CA TYR A 201 6.40 -17.78 15.73
C TYR A 201 6.40 -19.01 14.82
N THR A 202 5.26 -19.30 14.19
CA THR A 202 5.15 -20.32 13.16
C THR A 202 4.76 -19.64 11.85
N SER A 203 5.72 -19.59 10.92
CA SER A 203 5.51 -18.95 9.62
C SER A 203 4.66 -19.83 8.71
N PHE A 204 3.70 -19.21 8.04
CA PHE A 204 2.90 -19.84 6.99
C PHE A 204 3.52 -19.67 5.58
N ILE A 205 4.67 -19.00 5.49
CA ILE A 205 5.51 -18.90 4.29
C ILE A 205 6.79 -19.69 4.55
N ASP A 206 7.24 -20.41 3.53
CA ASP A 206 8.40 -21.29 3.65
C ASP A 206 9.72 -20.52 3.71
N LYS A 207 10.72 -21.17 4.29
CA LYS A 207 12.10 -20.71 4.30
C LYS A 207 12.62 -20.56 2.88
N GLY A 208 13.38 -19.48 2.64
CA GLY A 208 13.96 -19.18 1.33
C GLY A 208 13.02 -18.48 0.35
N THR A 209 11.75 -18.27 0.72
CA THR A 209 10.80 -17.49 -0.09
C THR A 209 11.07 -16.00 0.10
N ASN A 210 11.91 -15.44 -0.74
CA ASN A 210 12.21 -14.00 -0.72
C ASN A 210 11.05 -13.21 -1.30
N MET A 211 10.67 -12.14 -0.62
CA MET A 211 9.67 -11.19 -1.08
C MET A 211 10.18 -9.77 -0.86
N ASP A 212 9.86 -8.89 -1.80
CA ASP A 212 10.13 -7.46 -1.66
C ASP A 212 9.20 -6.85 -0.62
N MET A 213 9.77 -6.05 0.29
CA MET A 213 9.09 -5.51 1.46
C MET A 213 9.44 -4.05 1.69
N MET A 214 8.54 -3.34 2.38
CA MET A 214 8.74 -1.95 2.76
C MET A 214 8.09 -1.65 4.10
N TYR A 215 8.78 -0.87 4.94
CA TYR A 215 8.21 -0.37 6.18
C TYR A 215 7.23 0.79 5.93
N MET A 216 6.14 0.86 6.68
CA MET A 216 5.06 1.83 6.43
C MET A 216 5.53 3.31 6.41
N PRO A 217 6.45 3.77 7.27
CA PRO A 217 6.97 5.13 7.17
C PRO A 217 7.60 5.45 5.80
N ASP A 218 8.29 4.49 5.17
CA ASP A 218 8.81 4.66 3.81
C ASP A 218 7.69 4.68 2.77
N ALA A 219 6.66 3.86 2.93
CA ALA A 219 5.50 3.87 2.04
C ALA A 219 4.75 5.22 2.07
N ILE A 220 4.54 5.78 3.27
CA ILE A 220 3.93 7.10 3.44
C ILE A 220 4.79 8.19 2.78
N ASN A 221 6.11 8.14 3.02
CA ASN A 221 7.05 9.07 2.42
C ASN A 221 7.07 8.97 0.88
N ALA A 222 6.99 7.77 0.32
CA ALA A 222 6.89 7.56 -1.13
C ALA A 222 5.64 8.24 -1.73
N ILE A 223 4.48 8.10 -1.08
CA ILE A 223 3.24 8.76 -1.52
C ILE A 223 3.43 10.28 -1.50
N MET A 224 3.91 10.83 -0.38
CA MET A 224 4.05 12.27 -0.23
C MET A 224 5.05 12.87 -1.23
N GLN A 225 6.23 12.27 -1.37
CA GLN A 225 7.27 12.73 -2.30
C GLN A 225 6.81 12.66 -3.76
N LEU A 226 6.20 11.53 -4.18
CA LEU A 226 5.69 11.41 -5.54
C LEU A 226 4.60 12.44 -5.84
N MET A 227 3.68 12.67 -4.91
CA MET A 227 2.60 13.65 -5.09
C MET A 227 3.10 15.10 -5.14
N GLU A 228 4.26 15.40 -4.55
CA GLU A 228 4.91 16.71 -4.59
C GLU A 228 5.94 16.86 -5.69
N ALA A 229 6.30 15.76 -6.37
CA ALA A 229 7.29 15.77 -7.44
C ALA A 229 6.88 16.69 -8.59
N ASP A 230 7.88 17.30 -9.24
CA ASP A 230 7.67 18.11 -10.43
C ASP A 230 7.06 17.26 -11.57
N PRO A 231 5.83 17.55 -12.03
CA PRO A 231 5.17 16.77 -13.06
C PRO A 231 5.94 16.71 -14.40
N LYS A 232 6.85 17.65 -14.65
CA LYS A 232 7.66 17.67 -15.86
C LYS A 232 8.80 16.65 -15.86
N LYS A 233 9.17 16.15 -14.68
CA LYS A 233 10.22 15.15 -14.52
C LYS A 233 9.69 13.71 -14.55
N LEU A 234 8.37 13.54 -14.37
CA LEU A 234 7.75 12.24 -14.32
C LEU A 234 7.54 11.68 -15.74
N ILE A 235 8.32 10.69 -16.11
CA ILE A 235 8.18 9.93 -17.37
C ILE A 235 7.12 8.85 -17.18
N HIS A 236 7.30 8.02 -16.14
CA HIS A 236 6.41 6.90 -15.84
C HIS A 236 5.14 7.32 -15.09
N ARG A 237 5.14 8.45 -14.40
CA ARG A 237 4.03 9.09 -13.66
C ARG A 237 3.32 8.21 -12.69
N ASN A 238 2.79 7.11 -13.13
CA ASN A 238 2.03 6.14 -12.38
C ASN A 238 2.76 4.78 -12.35
N ALA A 239 2.43 3.95 -11.35
CA ALA A 239 2.97 2.59 -11.22
C ALA A 239 4.51 2.49 -11.10
N PHE A 240 5.17 3.48 -10.49
CA PHE A 240 6.59 3.36 -10.19
C PHE A 240 6.87 2.15 -9.29
N ASN A 241 7.85 1.35 -9.65
CA ASN A 241 8.43 0.39 -8.72
C ASN A 241 9.07 1.15 -7.57
N VAL A 242 8.76 0.77 -6.33
CA VAL A 242 9.43 1.25 -5.11
C VAL A 242 9.78 0.07 -4.22
N THR A 243 10.98 0.06 -3.68
CA THR A 243 11.48 -1.02 -2.81
C THR A 243 12.29 -0.47 -1.65
N SER A 244 12.34 -1.20 -0.54
CA SER A 244 13.25 -0.93 0.60
C SER A 244 14.18 -2.10 0.86
N MET A 245 13.63 -3.31 0.88
CA MET A 245 14.36 -4.51 1.28
C MET A 245 13.69 -5.76 0.72
N SER A 246 14.49 -6.80 0.49
CA SER A 246 13.98 -8.13 0.15
C SER A 246 14.48 -9.15 1.16
N PHE A 247 13.61 -9.97 1.71
CA PHE A 247 13.97 -10.98 2.70
C PHE A 247 12.98 -12.14 2.74
N ASP A 248 13.42 -13.25 3.32
CA ASP A 248 12.62 -14.42 3.65
C ASP A 248 12.29 -14.50 5.17
N PRO A 249 11.44 -15.42 5.62
CA PRO A 249 11.11 -15.57 7.04
C PRO A 249 12.32 -15.86 7.94
N GLU A 250 13.36 -16.52 7.44
CA GLU A 250 14.57 -16.81 8.24
C GLU A 250 15.41 -15.55 8.47
N MET A 251 15.53 -14.69 7.44
CA MET A 251 16.27 -13.43 7.54
C MET A 251 15.67 -12.50 8.58
N ILE A 252 14.33 -12.31 8.57
CA ILE A 252 13.63 -11.51 9.57
C ILE A 252 13.73 -12.15 10.96
N GLY A 253 13.63 -13.49 11.06
CA GLY A 253 13.84 -14.23 12.30
C GLY A 253 15.25 -14.01 12.87
N ASN A 254 16.28 -14.00 12.03
CA ASN A 254 17.66 -13.72 12.43
C ASN A 254 17.84 -12.26 12.91
N SER A 255 17.20 -11.30 12.27
CA SER A 255 17.20 -9.91 12.72
C SER A 255 16.55 -9.77 14.10
N ILE A 256 15.42 -10.45 14.35
CA ILE A 256 14.76 -10.48 15.67
C ILE A 256 15.64 -11.11 16.74
N ARG A 257 16.35 -12.20 16.45
CA ARG A 257 17.25 -12.91 17.40
C ARG A 257 18.40 -12.02 17.89
N LYS A 258 18.78 -10.97 17.19
CA LYS A 258 19.75 -9.97 17.68
C LYS A 258 19.27 -9.27 18.95
N TYR A 259 17.96 -9.15 19.15
CA TYR A 259 17.30 -8.44 20.26
C TYR A 259 16.54 -9.37 21.21
N ILE A 260 16.12 -10.55 20.73
CA ILE A 260 15.43 -11.59 21.47
C ILE A 260 16.14 -12.91 21.13
N PRO A 261 17.30 -13.23 21.78
CA PRO A 261 18.14 -14.38 21.43
C PRO A 261 17.41 -15.72 21.53
N GLU A 262 16.42 -15.83 22.43
CA GLU A 262 15.59 -17.03 22.62
C GLU A 262 14.44 -17.18 21.61
N PHE A 263 14.32 -16.30 20.62
CA PHE A 263 13.24 -16.39 19.63
C PHE A 263 13.35 -17.64 18.74
N ILE A 264 12.25 -18.41 18.73
CA ILE A 264 12.12 -19.65 17.96
C ILE A 264 11.21 -19.41 16.75
N LEU A 265 11.72 -19.70 15.56
CA LEU A 265 10.94 -19.67 14.32
C LEU A 265 10.67 -21.11 13.84
N ASN A 266 9.40 -21.43 13.64
CA ASN A 266 8.93 -22.67 13.04
C ASN A 266 8.19 -22.39 11.73
N TYR A 267 7.85 -23.45 11.00
CA TYR A 267 7.16 -23.40 9.73
C TYR A 267 5.97 -24.35 9.72
N ASP A 268 4.81 -23.86 9.25
CA ASP A 268 3.60 -24.62 8.92
C ASP A 268 3.00 -23.92 7.68
N VAL A 269 3.47 -24.35 6.51
CA VAL A 269 3.29 -23.63 5.24
C VAL A 269 1.84 -23.74 4.75
N ASP A 270 1.20 -22.60 4.55
CA ASP A 270 -0.10 -22.51 3.89
C ASP A 270 0.10 -22.58 2.36
N PRO A 271 -0.34 -23.67 1.70
CA PRO A 271 -0.04 -23.87 0.28
C PRO A 271 -0.67 -22.80 -0.62
N VAL A 272 -1.79 -22.20 -0.22
CA VAL A 272 -2.46 -21.13 -1.01
C VAL A 272 -1.63 -19.84 -0.93
N ARG A 273 -1.23 -19.43 0.25
CA ARG A 273 -0.40 -18.23 0.45
C ARG A 273 1.00 -18.40 -0.13
N GLN A 274 1.57 -19.60 0.00
CA GLN A 274 2.86 -19.92 -0.61
C GLN A 274 2.80 -19.79 -2.13
N SER A 275 1.80 -20.37 -2.77
CA SER A 275 1.63 -20.28 -4.23
C SER A 275 1.46 -18.83 -4.72
N ILE A 276 0.83 -17.98 -3.92
CA ILE A 276 0.73 -16.55 -4.22
C ILE A 276 2.12 -15.88 -4.08
N ALA A 277 2.85 -16.16 -3.00
CA ALA A 277 4.19 -15.62 -2.77
C ALA A 277 5.15 -16.00 -3.91
N ASP A 278 5.15 -17.27 -4.33
CA ASP A 278 5.98 -17.81 -5.40
C ASP A 278 5.67 -17.19 -6.78
N SER A 279 4.50 -16.57 -6.94
CA SER A 279 4.10 -15.90 -8.16
C SER A 279 4.57 -14.44 -8.25
N TRP A 280 5.10 -13.87 -7.18
CA TRP A 280 5.54 -12.49 -7.10
C TRP A 280 7.06 -12.36 -7.27
N PRO A 281 7.55 -11.20 -7.72
CA PRO A 281 8.98 -10.91 -7.72
C PRO A 281 9.62 -10.99 -6.34
N ASN A 282 10.86 -11.48 -6.33
CA ASN A 282 11.71 -11.45 -5.12
C ASN A 282 12.19 -10.03 -4.79
N SER A 283 12.45 -9.22 -5.82
CA SER A 283 12.93 -7.84 -5.69
C SER A 283 12.54 -6.99 -6.91
N LEU A 284 12.37 -5.69 -6.69
CA LEU A 284 12.04 -4.71 -7.72
C LEU A 284 13.26 -3.82 -8.04
N ASP A 285 13.37 -3.38 -9.28
CA ASP A 285 14.23 -2.28 -9.69
C ASP A 285 13.44 -0.97 -9.54
N ASP A 286 13.90 -0.09 -8.65
CA ASP A 286 13.30 1.21 -8.35
C ASP A 286 14.10 2.39 -8.94
N SER A 287 15.00 2.13 -9.91
CA SER A 287 15.87 3.15 -10.54
C SER A 287 15.05 4.29 -11.14
N ALA A 288 13.94 4.01 -11.82
CA ALA A 288 13.04 5.04 -12.35
C ALA A 288 12.51 5.98 -11.25
N ALA A 289 12.09 5.46 -10.11
CA ALA A 289 11.64 6.27 -8.98
C ALA A 289 12.77 7.15 -8.41
N ARG A 290 13.98 6.59 -8.32
CA ARG A 290 15.17 7.33 -7.84
C ARG A 290 15.55 8.47 -8.78
N GLU A 291 15.52 8.23 -10.07
CA GLU A 291 15.93 9.20 -11.10
C GLU A 291 14.89 10.30 -11.31
N GLU A 292 13.60 9.95 -11.36
CA GLU A 292 12.55 10.88 -11.74
C GLU A 292 12.06 11.77 -10.60
N TRP A 293 12.03 11.26 -9.36
CA TRP A 293 11.55 12.02 -8.22
C TRP A 293 12.36 11.88 -6.93
N GLY A 294 13.55 11.26 -7.01
CA GLY A 294 14.51 11.23 -5.89
C GLY A 294 14.14 10.26 -4.78
N TRP A 295 13.38 9.20 -5.09
CA TRP A 295 13.03 8.15 -4.14
C TRP A 295 14.26 7.58 -3.43
N LYS A 296 14.15 7.41 -2.11
CA LYS A 296 15.17 6.73 -1.32
C LYS A 296 14.53 6.21 -0.04
N PRO A 297 14.52 4.88 0.20
CA PRO A 297 14.07 4.31 1.47
C PRO A 297 15.00 4.71 2.61
N LYS A 298 14.47 4.80 3.82
CA LYS A 298 15.20 5.10 5.05
C LYS A 298 15.48 3.87 5.90
N TYR A 299 14.66 2.84 5.74
CA TYR A 299 14.71 1.64 6.58
C TYR A 299 15.25 0.46 5.80
N ASP A 300 16.28 -0.19 6.33
CA ASP A 300 16.64 -1.57 6.02
C ASP A 300 15.99 -2.54 7.02
N LEU A 301 16.24 -3.83 6.89
CA LEU A 301 15.66 -4.87 7.74
C LEU A 301 16.01 -4.68 9.22
N ASP A 302 17.25 -4.30 9.52
CA ASP A 302 17.70 -4.16 10.92
C ASP A 302 17.10 -2.89 11.56
N ALA A 303 17.12 -1.76 10.87
CA ALA A 303 16.50 -0.52 11.32
C ALA A 303 14.98 -0.68 11.53
N MET A 304 14.29 -1.35 10.61
CA MET A 304 12.89 -1.68 10.76
C MET A 304 12.64 -2.59 11.96
N THR A 305 13.49 -3.61 12.16
CA THR A 305 13.34 -4.55 13.29
C THR A 305 13.44 -3.83 14.62
N VAL A 306 14.39 -2.91 14.78
CA VAL A 306 14.52 -2.09 16.00
C VAL A 306 13.25 -1.30 16.25
N ASP A 307 12.80 -0.52 15.26
CA ASP A 307 11.64 0.36 15.41
C ASP A 307 10.35 -0.44 15.67
N MET A 308 10.15 -1.56 14.93
CA MET A 308 9.01 -2.47 15.15
C MET A 308 8.98 -3.00 16.58
N LEU A 309 10.10 -3.50 17.12
CA LEU A 309 10.16 -4.04 18.46
C LEU A 309 9.92 -2.96 19.52
N GLU A 310 10.51 -1.77 19.38
CA GLU A 310 10.30 -0.66 20.30
C GLU A 310 8.85 -0.16 20.31
N LYS A 311 8.28 0.11 19.14
CA LYS A 311 6.90 0.59 19.01
C LYS A 311 5.88 -0.43 19.50
N LEU A 312 6.09 -1.71 19.19
CA LEU A 312 5.20 -2.77 19.64
C LEU A 312 5.29 -3.03 21.13
N LYS A 313 6.47 -2.91 21.77
CA LYS A 313 6.59 -2.96 23.24
C LYS A 313 5.72 -1.90 23.90
N ILE A 314 5.82 -0.65 23.44
CA ILE A 314 4.99 0.45 23.95
C ILE A 314 3.49 0.16 23.74
N LYS A 315 3.11 -0.26 22.54
CA LYS A 315 1.73 -0.57 22.19
C LYS A 315 1.13 -1.72 23.01
N LEU A 316 1.95 -2.71 23.37
CA LEU A 316 1.53 -3.90 24.12
C LEU A 316 1.68 -3.72 25.64
N GLY A 317 2.29 -2.65 26.10
CA GLY A 317 2.55 -2.40 27.52
C GLY A 317 3.61 -3.34 28.10
N LEU A 318 4.62 -3.73 27.31
CA LEU A 318 5.71 -4.64 27.67
C LEU A 318 6.99 -3.90 28.02
#